data_b63a85a7bd3ca7d023e3fdaf2d0c8881
#
_entry.id   b63a85a7bd3ca7d023e3fdaf2d0c8881
#
_cell.length_a   1.000
_cell.length_b   1.000
_cell.length_c   1.000
_cell.angle_alpha   90.00
_cell.angle_beta   90.00
_cell.angle_gamma   90.00
#
_symmetry.space_group_name_H-M   'P 1'
#
loop_
_entity.id
_entity.type
_entity.pdbx_description
1 polymer ?
#
loop_
_entity_poly.entity_id
_entity_poly.type
_entity_poly.pdbx_seq_one_letter_code
_entity_poly.pdbx_strand_id
1 'polypeptide(L)'
;MKKFFLFFVIIILAVYSITAEESEVPFTVLITEPSDNYSIAIEYTEMLSEARFIYSCDSKLFDEIDAIKIVRDRLINFTKEKGYYSYSYLRPTITKTDYATHKTYFYSFVLLKQ
;
A
#
# COMPACT_ATOMS: atom_id res chain seq x y z
N MET A 1 -31.85 -39.57 -8.81
CA MET A 1 -30.97 -39.04 -7.75
C MET A 1 -29.53 -38.97 -8.13
N LYS A 2 -28.96 -40.01 -8.74
CA LYS A 2 -27.54 -39.99 -9.13
C LYS A 2 -27.21 -38.89 -10.13
N LYS A 3 -28.08 -38.61 -11.08
CA LYS A 3 -27.86 -37.54 -12.04
C LYS A 3 -27.88 -36.17 -11.41
N PHE A 4 -28.69 -35.99 -10.39
CA PHE A 4 -28.79 -34.76 -9.62
C PHE A 4 -27.49 -34.48 -8.85
N PHE A 5 -26.92 -35.54 -8.30
CA PHE A 5 -25.69 -35.45 -7.53
C PHE A 5 -24.49 -35.05 -8.41
N LEU A 6 -24.39 -35.63 -9.59
CA LEU A 6 -23.33 -35.32 -10.56
C LEU A 6 -23.39 -33.85 -11.01
N PHE A 7 -24.58 -33.34 -11.25
CA PHE A 7 -24.77 -31.96 -11.64
C PHE A 7 -24.29 -31.00 -10.53
N PHE A 8 -24.56 -31.33 -9.30
CA PHE A 8 -24.14 -30.55 -8.13
C PHE A 8 -22.62 -30.50 -8.02
N VAL A 9 -21.93 -31.61 -8.24
CA VAL A 9 -20.48 -31.70 -8.20
C VAL A 9 -19.83 -30.80 -9.24
N ILE A 10 -20.39 -30.77 -10.45
CA ILE A 10 -19.90 -29.92 -11.55
C ILE A 10 -19.96 -28.45 -11.18
N ILE A 11 -21.04 -28.01 -10.56
CA ILE A 11 -21.22 -26.62 -10.12
C ILE A 11 -20.16 -26.25 -9.07
N ILE A 12 -19.86 -27.12 -8.14
CA ILE A 12 -18.85 -26.88 -7.10
C ILE A 12 -17.47 -26.71 -7.74
N LEU A 13 -17.11 -27.52 -8.72
CA LEU A 13 -15.86 -27.40 -9.44
C LEU A 13 -15.71 -26.05 -10.16
N ALA A 14 -16.79 -25.57 -10.77
CA ALA A 14 -16.79 -24.27 -11.43
C ALA A 14 -16.51 -23.12 -10.45
N VAL A 15 -17.10 -23.19 -9.26
CA VAL A 15 -16.88 -22.19 -8.21
C VAL A 15 -15.42 -22.19 -7.77
N TYR A 16 -14.80 -23.35 -7.63
CA TYR A 16 -13.38 -23.45 -7.26
C TYR A 16 -12.48 -22.80 -8.31
N SER A 17 -12.79 -22.96 -9.59
CA SER A 17 -12.00 -22.36 -10.66
C SER A 17 -12.02 -20.83 -10.57
N ILE A 18 -13.18 -20.24 -10.33
CA ILE A 18 -13.33 -18.79 -10.18
C ILE A 18 -12.54 -18.27 -8.97
N THR A 19 -12.62 -18.97 -7.85
CA THR A 19 -11.88 -18.59 -6.64
C THR A 19 -10.38 -18.63 -6.87
N ALA A 20 -9.87 -19.61 -7.59
CA ALA A 20 -8.44 -19.71 -7.90
C ALA A 20 -7.96 -18.53 -8.74
N GLU A 21 -8.74 -18.06 -9.70
CA GLU A 21 -8.40 -16.89 -10.49
C GLU A 21 -8.33 -15.62 -9.65
N GLU A 22 -9.28 -15.43 -8.74
CA GLU A 22 -9.29 -14.27 -7.85
C GLU A 22 -8.07 -14.23 -6.93
N SER A 23 -7.55 -15.37 -6.52
CA SER A 23 -6.40 -15.44 -5.60
C SER A 23 -5.09 -14.97 -6.23
N GLU A 24 -5.03 -14.80 -7.54
CA GLU A 24 -3.83 -14.33 -8.24
C GLU A 24 -3.73 -12.80 -8.29
N VAL A 25 -4.79 -12.09 -7.91
CA VAL A 25 -4.79 -10.62 -7.91
C VAL A 25 -3.98 -10.11 -6.72
N PRO A 26 -3.01 -9.18 -6.94
CA PRO A 26 -2.25 -8.59 -5.83
C PRO A 26 -3.16 -7.91 -4.82
N PHE A 27 -2.87 -8.12 -3.55
CA PHE A 27 -3.62 -7.56 -2.44
C PHE A 27 -2.80 -6.46 -1.76
N THR A 28 -3.39 -5.28 -1.60
CA THR A 28 -2.75 -4.12 -0.98
C THR A 28 -3.36 -3.87 0.40
N VAL A 29 -2.50 -3.78 1.41
CA VAL A 29 -2.90 -3.45 2.77
C VAL A 29 -2.68 -1.96 3.00
N LEU A 30 -3.66 -1.29 3.61
CA LEU A 30 -3.54 0.11 3.98
C LEU A 30 -3.30 0.22 5.48
N ILE A 31 -2.21 0.88 5.86
CA ILE A 31 -1.86 1.17 7.24
C ILE A 31 -1.88 2.69 7.41
N THR A 32 -2.65 3.19 8.38
CA THR A 32 -2.74 4.63 8.65
C THR A 32 -2.15 4.92 10.02
N GLU A 33 -1.21 5.87 10.07
CA GLU A 33 -0.49 6.26 11.29
C GLU A 33 -0.67 7.76 11.52
N PRO A 34 -1.69 8.18 12.29
CA PRO A 34 -1.89 9.58 12.61
C PRO A 34 -0.87 10.09 13.63
N SER A 35 -0.48 11.36 13.50
CA SER A 35 0.34 12.07 14.46
C SER A 35 -0.30 13.44 14.72
N ASP A 36 0.31 14.26 15.59
CA ASP A 36 -0.31 15.53 15.99
C ASP A 36 -0.47 16.52 14.82
N ASN A 37 0.58 16.64 14.00
CA ASN A 37 0.61 17.63 12.93
C ASN A 37 0.57 17.04 11.52
N TYR A 38 0.65 15.72 11.41
CA TYR A 38 0.67 15.03 10.12
C TYR A 38 0.10 13.62 10.25
N SER A 39 -0.08 12.98 9.11
CA SER A 39 -0.47 11.56 9.07
C SER A 39 0.32 10.86 7.99
N ILE A 40 0.67 9.60 8.21
CA ILE A 40 1.31 8.77 7.20
C ILE A 40 0.38 7.61 6.89
N ALA A 41 0.10 7.43 5.59
CA ALA A 41 -0.60 6.25 5.10
C ALA A 41 0.40 5.40 4.33
N ILE A 42 0.41 4.11 4.60
CA ILE A 42 1.29 3.15 3.92
C ILE A 42 0.43 2.17 3.16
N GLU A 43 0.56 2.14 1.84
CA GLU A 43 -0.09 1.15 1.00
C GLU A 43 0.95 0.11 0.62
N TYR A 44 0.82 -1.09 1.20
CA TYR A 44 1.79 -2.15 1.05
C TYR A 44 1.21 -3.31 0.22
N THR A 45 1.89 -3.66 -0.86
CA THR A 45 1.54 -4.79 -1.73
C THR A 45 2.64 -5.85 -1.60
N GLU A 46 2.43 -6.80 -0.72
CA GLU A 46 3.44 -7.80 -0.38
C GLU A 46 3.88 -8.63 -1.59
N MET A 47 2.94 -9.06 -2.41
CA MET A 47 3.23 -9.87 -3.59
C MET A 47 4.23 -9.20 -4.53
N LEU A 48 4.17 -7.87 -4.66
CA LEU A 48 5.04 -7.11 -5.54
C LEU A 48 6.26 -6.54 -4.79
N SER A 49 6.31 -6.69 -3.47
CA SER A 49 7.31 -6.06 -2.61
C SER A 49 7.37 -4.54 -2.81
N GLU A 50 6.21 -3.93 -3.01
CA GLU A 50 6.09 -2.50 -3.24
C GLU A 50 5.34 -1.82 -2.12
N ALA A 51 5.70 -0.57 -1.83
CA ALA A 51 5.00 0.25 -0.86
C ALA A 51 4.91 1.68 -1.35
N ARG A 52 3.78 2.33 -1.03
CA ARG A 52 3.59 3.75 -1.26
C ARG A 52 3.35 4.42 0.08
N PHE A 53 4.20 5.40 0.38
CA PHE A 53 4.10 6.20 1.61
C PHE A 53 3.47 7.54 1.27
N ILE A 54 2.40 7.90 1.96
CA ILE A 54 1.69 9.15 1.74
C ILE A 54 1.71 9.94 3.05
N TYR A 55 2.53 10.99 3.07
CA TYR A 55 2.57 11.95 4.16
C TYR A 55 1.56 13.04 3.86
N SER A 56 0.73 13.40 4.84
CA SER A 56 -0.24 14.48 4.67
C SER A 56 -0.29 15.37 5.90
N CYS A 57 -0.50 16.66 5.66
CA CYS A 57 -0.66 17.65 6.73
C CYS A 57 -1.41 18.86 6.20
N ASP A 58 -1.76 19.78 7.10
CA ASP A 58 -2.29 21.08 6.71
C ASP A 58 -1.24 21.81 5.86
N SER A 59 -1.67 22.42 4.76
CA SER A 59 -0.77 23.11 3.83
C SER A 59 0.06 24.20 4.50
N LYS A 60 -0.46 24.83 5.54
CA LYS A 60 0.26 25.86 6.30
C LYS A 60 1.42 25.29 7.10
N LEU A 61 1.34 24.02 7.48
CA LEU A 61 2.36 23.33 8.28
C LEU A 61 3.34 22.55 7.42
N PHE A 62 3.08 22.44 6.13
CA PHE A 62 3.89 21.60 5.25
C PHE A 62 5.29 22.18 5.05
N ASP A 63 6.29 21.38 5.37
CA ASP A 63 7.69 21.65 5.10
C ASP A 63 8.26 20.42 4.37
N GLU A 64 8.73 20.63 3.15
CA GLU A 64 9.20 19.53 2.31
C GLU A 64 10.39 18.79 2.94
N ILE A 65 11.32 19.51 3.57
CA ILE A 65 12.47 18.90 4.22
C ILE A 65 12.04 18.01 5.37
N ASP A 66 11.12 18.48 6.20
CA ASP A 66 10.57 17.68 7.30
C ASP A 66 9.82 16.47 6.78
N ALA A 67 9.02 16.63 5.73
CA ALA A 67 8.28 15.53 5.13
C ALA A 67 9.22 14.44 4.62
N ILE A 68 10.27 14.81 3.91
CA ILE A 68 11.28 13.88 3.41
C ILE A 68 11.93 13.12 4.56
N LYS A 69 12.31 13.82 5.60
CA LYS A 69 12.98 13.21 6.75
C LYS A 69 12.06 12.24 7.49
N ILE A 70 10.84 12.65 7.77
CA ILE A 70 9.86 11.83 8.50
C ILE A 70 9.51 10.57 7.70
N VAL A 71 9.25 10.71 6.41
CA VAL A 71 8.91 9.59 5.54
C VAL A 71 10.09 8.64 5.41
N ARG A 72 11.31 9.16 5.24
CA ARG A 72 12.51 8.33 5.14
C ARG A 72 12.73 7.51 6.41
N ASP A 73 12.59 8.12 7.57
CA ASP A 73 12.76 7.40 8.84
C ASP A 73 11.72 6.29 8.98
N ARG A 74 10.47 6.57 8.62
CA ARG A 74 9.41 5.57 8.68
C ARG A 74 9.65 4.46 7.66
N LEU A 75 10.11 4.81 6.47
CA LEU A 75 10.44 3.86 5.41
C LEU A 75 11.55 2.90 5.83
N ILE A 76 12.60 3.40 6.45
CA ILE A 76 13.70 2.58 6.96
C ILE A 76 13.18 1.58 8.00
N ASN A 77 12.38 2.05 8.94
CA ASN A 77 11.80 1.20 9.98
C ASN A 77 10.86 0.16 9.39
N PHE A 78 10.00 0.56 8.45
CA PHE A 78 9.07 -0.35 7.77
C PHE A 78 9.81 -1.47 7.02
N THR A 79 10.89 -1.11 6.33
CA THR A 79 11.72 -2.06 5.61
C THR A 79 12.25 -3.15 6.55
N LYS A 80 12.73 -2.76 7.72
CA LYS A 80 13.21 -3.69 8.75
C LYS A 80 12.08 -4.51 9.37
N GLU A 81 10.97 -3.88 9.68
CA GLU A 81 9.81 -4.55 10.28
C GLU A 81 9.29 -5.68 9.40
N LYS A 82 9.33 -5.48 8.09
CA LYS A 82 8.84 -6.47 7.12
C LYS A 82 9.90 -7.48 6.71
N GLY A 83 11.10 -7.39 7.26
CA GLY A 83 12.17 -8.36 7.02
C GLY A 83 12.93 -8.16 5.72
N TYR A 84 12.85 -6.99 5.12
CA TYR A 84 13.62 -6.66 3.94
C TYR A 84 14.99 -6.11 4.30
N TYR A 85 15.95 -6.29 3.39
CA TYR A 85 17.32 -5.81 3.59
C TYR A 85 17.48 -4.34 3.23
N SER A 86 16.83 -3.91 2.14
CA SER A 86 16.95 -2.54 1.64
C SER A 86 15.73 -2.15 0.82
N TYR A 87 15.74 -0.92 0.32
CA TYR A 87 14.71 -0.44 -0.58
C TYR A 87 15.32 0.45 -1.66
N SER A 88 14.58 0.67 -2.74
CA SER A 88 14.92 1.65 -3.75
C SER A 88 13.66 2.39 -4.19
N TYR A 89 13.81 3.61 -4.66
CA TYR A 89 12.66 4.37 -5.17
C TYR A 89 12.28 3.88 -6.57
N LEU A 90 10.98 3.63 -6.77
CA LEU A 90 10.44 3.23 -8.07
C LEU A 90 10.34 4.41 -9.03
N ARG A 91 10.12 5.59 -8.48
CA ARG A 91 9.94 6.82 -9.23
C ARG A 91 10.21 8.01 -8.32
N PRO A 92 10.36 9.23 -8.87
CA PRO A 92 10.55 10.43 -8.06
C PRO A 92 9.38 10.68 -7.12
N THR A 93 9.67 11.28 -5.97
CA THR A 93 8.63 11.70 -5.03
C THR A 93 7.77 12.81 -5.63
N ILE A 94 6.52 12.88 -5.19
CA ILE A 94 5.54 13.84 -5.70
C ILE A 94 4.92 14.60 -4.54
N THR A 95 4.79 15.92 -4.69
CA THR A 95 4.07 16.76 -3.74
C THR A 95 2.83 17.33 -4.43
N LYS A 96 1.67 17.15 -3.79
CA LYS A 96 0.39 17.66 -4.31
C LYS A 96 -0.35 18.41 -3.21
N THR A 97 -0.96 19.53 -3.55
CA THR A 97 -1.79 20.30 -2.64
C THR A 97 -3.24 20.25 -3.10
N ASP A 98 -4.12 19.89 -2.17
CA ASP A 98 -5.56 19.95 -2.38
C ASP A 98 -6.05 21.30 -1.81
N TYR A 99 -6.35 22.23 -2.68
CA TYR A 99 -6.77 23.58 -2.27
C TYR A 99 -8.16 23.61 -1.65
N ALA A 100 -9.00 22.63 -1.97
CA ALA A 100 -10.36 22.55 -1.40
C ALA A 100 -10.32 22.17 0.08
N THR A 101 -9.44 21.25 0.46
CA THR A 101 -9.30 20.77 1.85
C THR A 101 -8.15 21.44 2.59
N HIS A 102 -7.34 22.25 1.92
CA HIS A 102 -6.14 22.88 2.47
C HIS A 102 -5.11 21.89 3.00
N LYS A 103 -4.99 20.73 2.34
CA LYS A 103 -4.03 19.69 2.69
C LYS A 103 -2.99 19.50 1.61
N THR A 104 -1.76 19.22 2.06
CA THR A 104 -0.65 18.89 1.17
C THR A 104 -0.24 17.46 1.40
N TYR A 105 -0.01 16.72 0.31
CA TYR A 105 0.35 15.31 0.29
C TYR A 105 1.72 15.13 -0.33
N PHE A 106 2.55 14.33 0.33
CA PHE A 106 3.88 13.98 -0.16
C PHE A 106 3.91 12.46 -0.37
N TYR A 107 4.23 12.03 -1.59
CA TYR A 107 4.18 10.61 -1.98
C TYR A 107 5.58 10.07 -2.24
N SER A 108 5.87 8.90 -1.68
CA SER A 108 7.08 8.13 -1.96
C SER A 108 6.71 6.73 -2.42
N PHE A 109 7.32 6.28 -3.51
CA PHE A 109 7.04 4.98 -4.12
C PHE A 109 8.31 4.13 -4.08
N VAL A 110 8.26 2.99 -3.42
CA VAL A 110 9.47 2.18 -3.19
C VAL A 110 9.26 0.73 -3.56
N LEU A 111 10.37 0.11 -3.97
CA LEU A 111 10.50 -1.33 -4.12
C LEU A 111 11.33 -1.84 -2.95
N LEU A 112 10.79 -2.82 -2.22
CA LEU A 112 11.46 -3.44 -1.09
C LEU A 112 12.31 -4.60 -1.57
N LYS A 113 13.53 -4.73 -1.05
CA LYS A 113 14.52 -5.69 -1.55
C LYS A 113 15.03 -6.61 -0.45
N GLN A 114 15.19 -7.86 -0.82
CA GLN A 114 15.84 -8.84 0.03
C GLN A 114 17.36 -8.75 -0.08
#